data_70482c889ce7e4d948106d9897378e29
#
_entry.id   70482c889ce7e4d948106d9897378e29
#
_cell.length_a   1.000
_cell.length_b   1.000
_cell.length_c   1.000
_cell.angle_alpha   90.00
_cell.angle_beta   90.00
_cell.angle_gamma   90.00
#
_symmetry.space_group_name_H-M   'P 1'
#
loop_
_entity.id
_entity.type
_entity.pdbx_description
1 polymer ?
#
loop_
_entity_poly.entity_id
_entity_poly.type
_entity_poly.pdbx_seq_one_letter_code
_entity_poly.pdbx_strand_id
1 'polypeptide(L)'
;MSKKQALITKRILIYGDSNVWGANFASKRIRYSDRWVNRLGRALRGRAQVTADGVRGRVAGDFRTDKPDKNGLPAFTTALQKADNFDLIIIALGTNDLQQRFARTPEEIVRDLLEYRNLAGKTPIIYILPPCFDTSDNSGYEFTDASEQLRQKLLQRKKELGNYNYIELPKLPLSDGLHFSPLGHYQVFKIVREVLKSYI
;
A
#
# COMPACT_ATOMS: atom_id res chain seq x y z
N MET A 1 -39.93 -2.56 22.39
CA MET A 1 -39.10 -1.80 21.39
C MET A 1 -37.68 -2.31 21.47
N SER A 2 -37.26 -3.13 20.53
CA SER A 2 -35.89 -3.68 20.48
C SER A 2 -34.92 -2.58 20.11
N LYS A 3 -33.99 -2.24 21.01
CA LYS A 3 -32.83 -1.37 20.68
C LYS A 3 -32.00 -2.13 19.64
N LYS A 4 -32.05 -1.70 18.36
CA LYS A 4 -31.06 -2.11 17.35
C LYS A 4 -29.70 -1.75 17.92
N GLN A 5 -28.94 -2.76 18.35
CA GLN A 5 -27.57 -2.63 18.74
C GLN A 5 -26.83 -2.12 17.48
N ALA A 6 -26.30 -0.90 17.52
CA ALA A 6 -25.51 -0.37 16.41
C ALA A 6 -24.34 -1.32 16.20
N LEU A 7 -24.30 -2.00 15.06
CA LEU A 7 -23.16 -2.81 14.67
C LEU A 7 -21.94 -1.89 14.62
N ILE A 8 -20.98 -2.14 15.51
CA ILE A 8 -19.70 -1.41 15.51
C ILE A 8 -19.00 -1.78 14.21
N THR A 9 -19.01 -0.87 13.26
CA THR A 9 -18.34 -1.07 11.96
C THR A 9 -16.87 -0.76 12.12
N LYS A 10 -16.01 -1.74 11.82
CA LYS A 10 -14.54 -1.58 11.82
C LYS A 10 -14.11 -0.47 10.87
N ARG A 11 -13.07 0.27 11.23
CA ARG A 11 -12.50 1.35 10.40
C ARG A 11 -11.11 0.95 9.92
N ILE A 12 -10.92 0.86 8.62
CA ILE A 12 -9.68 0.41 7.98
C ILE A 12 -9.10 1.55 7.17
N LEU A 13 -7.85 1.94 7.48
CA LEU A 13 -7.07 2.81 6.62
C LEU A 13 -6.24 1.96 5.66
N ILE A 14 -6.29 2.27 4.37
CA ILE A 14 -5.35 1.76 3.37
C ILE A 14 -4.50 2.93 2.89
N TYR A 15 -3.24 2.93 3.28
CA TYR A 15 -2.30 4.00 3.00
C TYR A 15 -1.24 3.51 2.02
N GLY A 16 -1.03 4.22 0.91
CA GLY A 16 -0.10 3.73 -0.09
C GLY A 16 0.20 4.67 -1.26
N ASP A 17 0.72 4.09 -2.32
CA ASP A 17 1.21 4.76 -3.51
C ASP A 17 0.19 4.77 -4.68
N SER A 18 0.71 4.77 -5.92
CA SER A 18 -0.09 4.77 -7.15
C SER A 18 -0.94 3.52 -7.33
N ASN A 19 -0.56 2.36 -6.79
CA ASN A 19 -1.34 1.13 -6.84
C ASN A 19 -2.54 1.15 -5.87
N VAL A 20 -2.47 1.89 -4.78
CA VAL A 20 -3.62 2.24 -3.93
C VAL A 20 -4.46 3.34 -4.57
N TRP A 21 -3.82 4.35 -5.15
CA TRP A 21 -4.50 5.40 -5.92
C TRP A 21 -5.28 4.83 -7.10
N GLY A 22 -4.80 3.73 -7.69
CA GLY A 22 -5.38 3.07 -8.85
C GLY A 22 -5.01 3.76 -10.15
N ALA A 23 -3.70 3.99 -10.36
CA ALA A 23 -3.20 4.60 -11.58
C ALA A 23 -3.59 3.80 -12.81
N ASN A 24 -4.09 4.51 -13.85
CA ASN A 24 -4.44 3.95 -15.15
C ASN A 24 -3.68 4.70 -16.24
N PHE A 25 -2.74 4.02 -16.87
CA PHE A 25 -1.86 4.62 -17.88
C PHE A 25 -2.41 4.54 -19.31
N ALA A 26 -3.44 3.76 -19.56
CA ALA A 26 -4.20 3.87 -20.82
C ALA A 26 -4.85 5.25 -20.97
N SER A 27 -5.03 5.97 -19.83
CA SER A 27 -5.45 7.37 -19.81
C SER A 27 -4.67 8.07 -18.69
N LYS A 28 -3.73 8.93 -19.02
CA LYS A 28 -2.71 9.56 -18.15
C LYS A 28 -3.20 10.20 -16.83
N ARG A 29 -4.50 10.26 -16.55
CA ARG A 29 -5.06 10.96 -15.38
C ARG A 29 -6.22 10.27 -14.69
N ILE A 30 -6.73 9.16 -15.21
CA ILE A 30 -7.94 8.52 -14.68
C ILE A 30 -7.57 7.41 -13.72
N ARG A 31 -8.17 7.43 -12.55
CA ARG A 31 -8.17 6.30 -11.62
C ARG A 31 -9.04 5.19 -12.15
N TYR A 32 -8.62 3.95 -11.98
CA TYR A 32 -9.55 2.83 -12.09
C TYR A 32 -10.66 3.00 -11.04
N SER A 33 -11.90 3.14 -11.50
CA SER A 33 -13.07 3.20 -10.60
C SER A 33 -13.25 1.89 -9.83
N ASP A 34 -12.83 0.79 -10.42
CA ASP A 34 -12.96 -0.57 -9.90
C ASP A 34 -11.62 -1.13 -9.34
N ARG A 35 -10.75 -0.24 -8.84
CA ARG A 35 -9.50 -0.61 -8.20
C ARG A 35 -9.72 -1.45 -6.94
N TRP A 36 -8.72 -2.21 -6.52
CA TRP A 36 -8.80 -3.18 -5.42
C TRP A 36 -9.35 -2.60 -4.10
N VAL A 37 -8.98 -1.38 -3.73
CA VAL A 37 -9.48 -0.73 -2.52
C VAL A 37 -10.97 -0.42 -2.58
N ASN A 38 -11.49 -0.04 -3.75
CA ASN A 38 -12.92 0.21 -3.94
C ASN A 38 -13.73 -1.09 -3.95
N ARG A 39 -13.18 -2.18 -4.54
CA ARG A 39 -13.76 -3.52 -4.45
C ARG A 39 -13.83 -3.98 -3.00
N LEU A 40 -12.77 -3.75 -2.23
CA LEU A 40 -12.72 -4.10 -0.82
C LEU A 40 -13.78 -3.35 -0.02
N GLY A 41 -13.87 -2.02 -0.19
CA GLY A 41 -14.90 -1.21 0.48
C GLY A 41 -16.32 -1.68 0.18
N ARG A 42 -16.61 -2.09 -1.08
CA ARG A 42 -17.92 -2.66 -1.43
C ARG A 42 -18.15 -4.02 -0.77
N ALA A 43 -17.15 -4.89 -0.78
CA ALA A 43 -17.27 -6.25 -0.23
C ALA A 43 -17.39 -6.28 1.31
N LEU A 44 -16.89 -5.24 1.99
CA LEU A 44 -16.93 -5.11 3.45
C LEU A 44 -18.08 -4.22 3.94
N ARG A 45 -18.95 -3.74 3.05
CA ARG A 45 -20.07 -2.88 3.43
C ARG A 45 -20.90 -3.51 4.54
N GLY A 46 -21.18 -2.73 5.60
CA GLY A 46 -21.89 -3.18 6.80
C GLY A 46 -21.02 -3.89 7.85
N ARG A 47 -19.77 -4.26 7.52
CA ARG A 47 -18.79 -4.83 8.44
C ARG A 47 -17.62 -3.91 8.72
N ALA A 48 -17.12 -3.25 7.69
CA ALA A 48 -16.02 -2.28 7.82
C ALA A 48 -16.20 -1.09 6.87
N GLN A 49 -15.72 0.07 7.31
CA GLN A 49 -15.52 1.26 6.50
C GLN A 49 -14.07 1.30 6.04
N VAL A 50 -13.83 1.34 4.74
CA VAL A 50 -12.50 1.40 4.13
C VAL A 50 -12.22 2.82 3.68
N THR A 51 -11.20 3.44 4.26
CA THR A 51 -10.62 4.72 3.82
C THR A 51 -9.34 4.44 3.05
N ALA A 52 -9.25 4.91 1.81
CA ALA A 52 -8.07 4.72 0.97
C ALA A 52 -7.36 6.05 0.71
N ASP A 53 -6.14 6.17 1.21
CA ASP A 53 -5.22 7.29 0.99
C ASP A 53 -4.04 6.82 0.13
N GLY A 54 -4.21 6.91 -1.18
CA GLY A 54 -3.17 6.59 -2.15
C GLY A 54 -2.69 7.84 -2.87
N VAL A 55 -1.38 8.02 -2.97
CA VAL A 55 -0.74 9.13 -3.68
C VAL A 55 0.30 8.61 -4.67
N ARG A 56 0.19 9.03 -5.94
CA ARG A 56 1.14 8.64 -6.99
C ARG A 56 2.56 9.09 -6.65
N GLY A 57 3.51 8.16 -6.73
CA GLY A 57 4.92 8.44 -6.46
C GLY A 57 5.27 8.58 -4.96
N ARG A 58 4.36 8.22 -4.04
CA ARG A 58 4.63 8.24 -2.61
C ARG A 58 5.70 7.21 -2.25
N VAL A 59 6.75 7.65 -1.57
CA VAL A 59 7.79 6.82 -0.97
C VAL A 59 7.41 6.45 0.47
N ALA A 60 8.07 5.43 1.04
CA ALA A 60 7.81 5.03 2.43
C ALA A 60 8.36 6.06 3.43
N GLY A 61 9.54 6.61 3.16
CA GLY A 61 10.27 7.49 4.10
C GLY A 61 9.90 8.97 4.03
N ASP A 62 10.80 9.75 4.63
CA ASP A 62 10.81 11.23 4.62
C ASP A 62 12.18 11.72 4.13
N PHE A 63 12.50 11.45 2.87
CA PHE A 63 13.81 11.78 2.30
C PHE A 63 13.76 12.58 1.00
N ARG A 64 12.58 12.76 0.41
CA ARG A 64 12.43 13.51 -0.83
C ARG A 64 12.39 15.00 -0.57
N THR A 65 13.42 15.71 -1.01
CA THR A 65 13.50 17.17 -0.96
C THR A 65 12.91 17.82 -2.22
N ASP A 66 12.96 17.11 -3.35
CA ASP A 66 12.41 17.57 -4.64
C ASP A 66 10.86 17.57 -4.68
N LYS A 67 10.24 16.68 -3.94
CA LYS A 67 8.78 16.53 -3.84
C LYS A 67 8.38 16.13 -2.42
N PRO A 68 8.42 17.05 -1.45
CA PRO A 68 8.11 16.73 -0.06
C PRO A 68 6.69 16.18 0.16
N ASP A 69 5.74 16.55 -0.70
CA ASP A 69 4.35 16.05 -0.72
C ASP A 69 4.26 14.54 -1.04
N LYS A 70 5.36 13.92 -1.49
CA LYS A 70 5.47 12.48 -1.74
C LYS A 70 6.12 11.70 -0.61
N ASN A 71 6.56 12.35 0.45
CA ASN A 71 7.06 11.67 1.63
C ASN A 71 5.90 11.04 2.42
N GLY A 72 6.04 9.74 2.69
CA GLY A 72 4.97 8.95 3.29
C GLY A 72 4.80 9.23 4.78
N LEU A 73 5.88 9.32 5.55
CA LEU A 73 5.82 9.47 7.01
C LEU A 73 5.14 10.77 7.47
N PRO A 74 5.49 11.97 6.97
CA PRO A 74 4.81 13.20 7.38
C PRO A 74 3.32 13.22 7.02
N ALA A 75 2.99 12.74 5.82
CA ALA A 75 1.60 12.69 5.36
C ALA A 75 0.78 11.66 6.16
N PHE A 76 1.37 10.56 6.61
CA PHE A 76 0.71 9.56 7.45
C PHE A 76 0.35 10.12 8.83
N THR A 77 1.26 10.83 9.48
CA THR A 77 0.99 11.52 10.75
C THR A 77 -0.23 12.45 10.61
N THR A 78 -0.27 13.22 9.52
CA THR A 78 -1.42 14.07 9.23
C THR A 78 -2.70 13.27 8.99
N ALA A 79 -2.62 12.12 8.32
CA ALA A 79 -3.79 11.26 8.09
C ALA A 79 -4.35 10.67 9.38
N LEU A 80 -3.49 10.29 10.33
CA LEU A 80 -3.89 9.79 11.65
C LEU A 80 -4.59 10.87 12.48
N GLN A 81 -4.11 12.12 12.42
CA GLN A 81 -4.69 13.24 13.17
C GLN A 81 -6.10 13.64 12.68
N LYS A 82 -6.38 13.42 11.39
CA LYS A 82 -7.66 13.79 10.76
C LYS A 82 -8.78 12.79 10.98
N ALA A 83 -8.49 11.62 11.49
CA ALA A 83 -9.47 10.56 11.65
C ALA A 83 -9.55 10.07 13.09
N ASP A 84 -10.78 9.91 13.60
CA ASP A 84 -10.98 9.20 14.86
C ASP A 84 -10.59 7.75 14.68
N ASN A 85 -9.62 7.27 15.36
CA ASN A 85 -9.12 5.89 15.49
C ASN A 85 -9.47 4.90 14.36
N PHE A 86 -8.47 4.27 13.80
CA PHE A 86 -8.60 3.10 12.92
C PHE A 86 -8.49 1.82 13.76
N ASP A 87 -9.24 0.80 13.39
CA ASP A 87 -9.14 -0.55 13.98
C ASP A 87 -8.06 -1.39 13.29
N LEU A 88 -7.68 -1.00 12.07
CA LEU A 88 -6.65 -1.65 11.26
C LEU A 88 -6.06 -0.67 10.25
N ILE A 89 -4.78 -0.74 10.03
CA ILE A 89 -4.06 0.02 9.01
C ILE A 89 -3.37 -0.94 8.05
N ILE A 90 -3.51 -0.69 6.75
CA ILE A 90 -2.78 -1.40 5.69
C ILE A 90 -1.81 -0.41 5.04
N ILE A 91 -0.51 -0.68 5.14
CA ILE A 91 0.56 0.10 4.50
C ILE A 91 0.99 -0.60 3.22
N ALA A 92 0.77 0.03 2.08
CA ALA A 92 1.16 -0.47 0.75
C ALA A 92 2.15 0.51 0.11
N LEU A 93 3.39 0.50 0.61
CA LEU A 93 4.48 1.41 0.25
C LEU A 93 5.80 0.65 0.05
N GLY A 94 6.81 1.39 -0.39
CA GLY A 94 8.16 0.88 -0.64
C GLY A 94 8.47 0.67 -2.12
N THR A 95 7.45 0.63 -3.01
CA THR A 95 7.70 0.47 -4.46
C THR A 95 8.49 1.64 -5.02
N ASN A 96 8.10 2.89 -4.71
CA ASN A 96 8.80 4.06 -5.24
C ASN A 96 10.19 4.26 -4.65
N ASP A 97 10.46 3.69 -3.47
CA ASP A 97 11.76 3.68 -2.81
C ASP A 97 12.80 2.87 -3.60
N LEU A 98 12.35 1.92 -4.44
CA LEU A 98 13.20 1.07 -5.27
C LEU A 98 13.75 1.78 -6.51
N GLN A 99 13.33 3.01 -6.81
CA GLN A 99 13.86 3.77 -7.94
C GLN A 99 15.36 4.01 -7.76
N GLN A 100 16.14 3.70 -8.77
CA GLN A 100 17.61 3.75 -8.71
C GLN A 100 18.16 5.13 -8.30
N ARG A 101 17.50 6.21 -8.72
CA ARG A 101 17.90 7.60 -8.38
C ARG A 101 17.92 7.89 -6.88
N PHE A 102 17.20 7.13 -6.08
CA PHE A 102 17.15 7.36 -4.63
C PHE A 102 18.27 6.64 -3.88
N ALA A 103 18.97 5.71 -4.53
CA ALA A 103 20.11 4.97 -3.98
C ALA A 103 19.83 4.36 -2.59
N ARG A 104 18.57 3.93 -2.35
CA ARG A 104 18.14 3.41 -1.04
C ARG A 104 18.69 2.00 -0.79
N THR A 105 18.88 1.67 0.46
CA THR A 105 19.18 0.30 0.90
C THR A 105 17.93 -0.42 1.44
N PRO A 106 17.92 -1.77 1.47
CA PRO A 106 16.80 -2.52 2.08
C PRO A 106 16.58 -2.15 3.54
N GLU A 107 17.67 -1.90 4.30
CA GLU A 107 17.67 -1.51 5.71
C GLU A 107 16.94 -0.19 5.93
N GLU A 108 17.21 0.78 5.10
CA GLU A 108 16.56 2.09 5.17
C GLU A 108 15.07 1.98 4.88
N ILE A 109 14.67 1.18 3.87
CA ILE A 109 13.26 1.00 3.52
C ILE A 109 12.52 0.26 4.65
N VAL A 110 13.13 -0.79 5.22
CA VAL A 110 12.55 -1.51 6.38
C VAL A 110 12.39 -0.58 7.58
N ARG A 111 13.41 0.21 7.90
CA ARG A 111 13.36 1.19 9.00
C ARG A 111 12.20 2.17 8.81
N ASP A 112 12.05 2.73 7.61
CA ASP A 112 10.97 3.66 7.31
C ASP A 112 9.59 2.97 7.41
N LEU A 113 9.46 1.72 6.95
CA LEU A 113 8.23 0.94 7.10
C LEU A 113 7.91 0.64 8.58
N LEU A 114 8.91 0.36 9.41
CA LEU A 114 8.72 0.13 10.85
C LEU A 114 8.23 1.38 11.58
N GLU A 115 8.61 2.58 11.10
CA GLU A 115 8.18 3.83 11.72
C GLU A 115 6.65 4.02 11.65
N TYR A 116 5.97 3.48 10.63
CA TYR A 116 4.50 3.46 10.58
C TYR A 116 3.88 2.74 11.77
N ARG A 117 4.52 1.68 12.28
CA ARG A 117 4.07 0.97 13.49
C ARG A 117 4.21 1.83 14.73
N ASN A 118 5.32 2.54 14.88
CA ASN A 118 5.55 3.45 15.99
C ASN A 118 4.48 4.56 16.00
N LEU A 119 4.23 5.16 14.83
CA LEU A 119 3.21 6.21 14.66
C LEU A 119 1.77 5.70 14.89
N ALA A 120 1.46 4.47 14.47
CA ALA A 120 0.13 3.87 14.66
C ALA A 120 -0.14 3.43 16.12
N GLY A 121 0.88 3.35 16.95
CA GLY A 121 0.77 2.97 18.36
C GLY A 121 0.20 1.56 18.54
N LYS A 122 -1.00 1.44 19.12
CA LYS A 122 -1.67 0.15 19.39
C LYS A 122 -2.48 -0.37 18.19
N THR A 123 -2.69 0.43 17.16
CA THR A 123 -3.47 0.02 16.00
C THR A 123 -2.71 -1.04 15.19
N PRO A 124 -3.30 -2.22 14.94
CA PRO A 124 -2.66 -3.24 14.12
C PRO A 124 -2.29 -2.75 12.73
N ILE A 125 -1.12 -3.13 12.24
CA ILE A 125 -0.67 -2.84 10.87
C ILE A 125 -0.45 -4.14 10.08
N ILE A 126 -0.88 -4.12 8.81
CA ILE A 126 -0.52 -5.10 7.78
C ILE A 126 0.25 -4.37 6.69
N TYR A 127 1.40 -4.90 6.29
CA TYR A 127 2.18 -4.36 5.18
C TYR A 127 1.86 -5.14 3.90
N ILE A 128 1.58 -4.44 2.80
CA ILE A 128 1.63 -5.03 1.46
C ILE A 128 2.99 -4.68 0.89
N LEU A 129 3.81 -5.71 0.71
CA LEU A 129 5.18 -5.54 0.21
C LEU A 129 5.18 -5.14 -1.26
N PRO A 130 6.23 -4.42 -1.73
CA PRO A 130 6.35 -4.02 -3.13
C PRO A 130 6.12 -5.20 -4.07
N PRO A 131 5.16 -5.10 -5.02
CA PRO A 131 4.90 -6.15 -5.99
C PRO A 131 6.08 -6.30 -6.95
N CYS A 132 6.15 -7.45 -7.62
CA CYS A 132 7.02 -7.63 -8.77
C CYS A 132 6.61 -6.64 -9.87
N PHE A 133 7.59 -6.08 -10.57
CA PHE A 133 7.40 -5.21 -11.74
C PHE A 133 8.21 -5.73 -12.92
N ASP A 134 7.88 -5.27 -14.11
CA ASP A 134 8.57 -5.63 -15.35
C ASP A 134 9.57 -4.53 -15.71
N THR A 135 10.86 -4.85 -15.68
CA THR A 135 11.92 -3.90 -16.00
C THR A 135 12.04 -3.61 -17.49
N SER A 136 11.46 -4.46 -18.35
CA SER A 136 11.51 -4.30 -19.82
C SER A 136 10.43 -3.36 -20.36
N ASP A 137 9.32 -3.14 -19.62
CA ASP A 137 8.13 -2.39 -20.07
C ASP A 137 7.82 -1.15 -19.22
N ASN A 138 8.76 -0.69 -18.39
CA ASN A 138 8.51 0.46 -17.54
C ASN A 138 9.12 1.77 -18.08
N SER A 139 9.00 2.00 -19.37
CA SER A 139 9.55 3.20 -20.03
C SER A 139 9.06 4.49 -19.36
N GLY A 140 10.00 5.31 -18.87
CA GLY A 140 9.73 6.55 -18.16
C GLY A 140 9.69 6.45 -16.64
N TYR A 141 9.87 5.26 -16.07
CA TYR A 141 10.10 5.03 -14.65
C TYR A 141 11.54 4.55 -14.42
N GLU A 142 12.19 5.02 -13.37
CA GLU A 142 13.58 4.65 -13.05
C GLU A 142 13.65 3.31 -12.31
N PHE A 143 12.97 2.29 -12.83
CA PHE A 143 13.01 0.92 -12.33
C PHE A 143 13.83 0.06 -13.28
N THR A 144 14.87 -0.56 -12.75
CA THR A 144 15.84 -1.35 -13.47
C THR A 144 15.96 -2.73 -12.84
N ASP A 145 16.81 -3.59 -13.41
CA ASP A 145 17.16 -4.88 -12.81
C ASP A 145 17.80 -4.68 -11.42
N ALA A 146 18.54 -3.58 -11.20
CA ALA A 146 19.04 -3.24 -9.87
C ALA A 146 17.90 -2.93 -8.88
N SER A 147 16.80 -2.29 -9.33
CA SER A 147 15.60 -2.08 -8.53
C SER A 147 14.92 -3.40 -8.15
N GLU A 148 14.85 -4.36 -9.08
CA GLU A 148 14.31 -5.70 -8.77
C GLU A 148 15.21 -6.47 -7.80
N GLN A 149 16.54 -6.38 -7.95
CA GLN A 149 17.46 -6.96 -6.98
C GLN A 149 17.29 -6.34 -5.59
N LEU A 150 17.11 -5.02 -5.51
CA LEU A 150 16.82 -4.32 -4.26
C LEU A 150 15.49 -4.81 -3.66
N ARG A 151 14.45 -4.98 -4.49
CA ARG A 151 13.17 -5.55 -4.05
C ARG A 151 13.35 -6.95 -3.45
N GLN A 152 14.11 -7.82 -4.10
CA GLN A 152 14.37 -9.18 -3.59
C GLN A 152 15.08 -9.14 -2.23
N LYS A 153 16.09 -8.28 -2.07
CA LYS A 153 16.76 -8.09 -0.77
C LYS A 153 15.80 -7.56 0.30
N LEU A 154 14.91 -6.63 -0.05
CA LEU A 154 13.87 -6.13 0.85
C LEU A 154 12.92 -7.26 1.29
N LEU A 155 12.48 -8.13 0.37
CA LEU A 155 11.61 -9.27 0.67
C LEU A 155 12.27 -10.29 1.60
N GLN A 156 13.59 -10.47 1.54
CA GLN A 156 14.33 -11.34 2.47
C GLN A 156 14.24 -10.84 3.92
N ARG A 157 14.04 -9.54 4.11
CA ARG A 157 13.91 -8.88 5.42
C ARG A 157 12.48 -8.74 5.93
N LYS A 158 11.49 -9.27 5.21
CA LYS A 158 10.05 -9.14 5.54
C LYS A 158 9.68 -9.53 6.98
N LYS A 159 10.39 -10.49 7.58
CA LYS A 159 10.16 -10.92 8.96
C LYS A 159 10.43 -9.83 10.00
N GLU A 160 11.24 -8.82 9.68
CA GLU A 160 11.50 -7.68 10.55
C GLU A 160 10.25 -6.81 10.73
N LEU A 161 9.35 -6.79 9.74
CA LEU A 161 8.06 -6.11 9.83
C LEU A 161 7.07 -6.80 10.79
N GLY A 162 7.42 -7.98 11.31
CA GLY A 162 6.65 -8.79 12.26
C GLY A 162 6.18 -10.10 11.64
N ASN A 163 6.08 -11.13 12.47
CA ASN A 163 5.59 -12.42 12.06
C ASN A 163 4.11 -12.28 11.65
N TYR A 164 3.79 -12.64 10.39
CA TYR A 164 2.42 -12.63 9.82
C TYR A 164 1.77 -11.27 9.59
N ASN A 165 2.50 -10.16 9.73
CA ASN A 165 1.95 -8.81 9.51
C ASN A 165 2.25 -8.26 8.09
N TYR A 166 2.52 -9.13 7.13
CA TYR A 166 2.78 -8.71 5.75
C TYR A 166 2.07 -9.61 4.73
N ILE A 167 1.78 -9.01 3.59
CA ILE A 167 1.26 -9.67 2.39
C ILE A 167 2.32 -9.55 1.31
N GLU A 168 2.84 -10.69 0.88
CA GLU A 168 3.66 -10.80 -0.32
C GLU A 168 2.74 -11.17 -1.49
N LEU A 169 2.69 -10.30 -2.48
CA LEU A 169 1.86 -10.51 -3.65
C LEU A 169 2.58 -11.43 -4.66
N PRO A 170 1.88 -12.37 -5.30
CA PRO A 170 2.42 -13.12 -6.42
C PRO A 170 2.70 -12.20 -7.61
N LYS A 171 3.32 -12.71 -8.67
CA LYS A 171 3.41 -11.96 -9.93
C LYS A 171 1.98 -11.66 -10.44
N LEU A 172 1.68 -10.39 -10.60
CA LEU A 172 0.35 -9.89 -10.97
C LEU A 172 0.38 -9.31 -12.39
N PRO A 173 -0.75 -9.36 -13.12
CA PRO A 173 -0.88 -8.63 -14.37
C PRO A 173 -0.76 -7.11 -14.17
N LEU A 174 0.14 -6.49 -14.92
CA LEU A 174 0.41 -5.06 -14.92
C LEU A 174 -0.07 -4.42 -16.23
N SER A 175 -0.33 -3.12 -16.21
CA SER A 175 -0.77 -2.35 -17.38
C SER A 175 0.39 -1.68 -18.13
N ASP A 176 1.50 -1.43 -17.44
CA ASP A 176 2.66 -0.67 -17.93
C ASP A 176 3.97 -1.13 -17.29
N GLY A 177 4.05 -2.40 -16.91
CA GLY A 177 5.20 -2.96 -16.23
C GLY A 177 5.32 -2.62 -14.74
N LEU A 178 4.53 -1.67 -14.20
CA LEU A 178 4.58 -1.21 -12.81
C LEU A 178 3.22 -1.22 -12.11
N HIS A 179 2.18 -0.75 -12.78
CA HIS A 179 0.87 -0.55 -12.17
C HIS A 179 -0.07 -1.71 -12.48
N PHE A 180 -0.89 -2.07 -11.50
CA PHE A 180 -1.84 -3.16 -11.65
C PHE A 180 -2.82 -2.92 -12.81
N SER A 181 -2.96 -3.90 -13.68
CA SER A 181 -4.06 -3.95 -14.66
C SER A 181 -5.41 -4.16 -13.94
N PRO A 182 -6.57 -4.05 -14.64
CA PRO A 182 -7.86 -4.39 -14.06
C PRO A 182 -7.91 -5.79 -13.43
N LEU A 183 -7.24 -6.78 -14.05
CA LEU A 183 -7.14 -8.14 -13.52
C LEU A 183 -6.19 -8.19 -12.31
N GLY A 184 -5.07 -7.45 -12.34
CA GLY A 184 -4.16 -7.32 -11.19
C GLY A 184 -4.88 -6.73 -9.99
N HIS A 185 -5.63 -5.65 -10.16
CA HIS A 185 -6.47 -5.07 -9.10
C HIS A 185 -7.49 -6.07 -8.53
N TYR A 186 -8.12 -6.89 -9.38
CA TYR A 186 -9.04 -7.92 -8.92
C TYR A 186 -8.34 -9.00 -8.08
N GLN A 187 -7.15 -9.43 -8.50
CA GLN A 187 -6.37 -10.43 -7.75
C GLN A 187 -5.89 -9.89 -6.40
N VAL A 188 -5.38 -8.65 -6.33
CA VAL A 188 -5.04 -8.00 -5.06
C VAL A 188 -6.24 -7.93 -4.13
N PHE A 189 -7.40 -7.52 -4.65
CA PHE A 189 -8.65 -7.51 -3.88
C PHE A 189 -8.94 -8.87 -3.24
N LYS A 190 -8.83 -9.96 -4.00
CA LYS A 190 -9.10 -11.31 -3.48
C LYS A 190 -8.13 -11.69 -2.35
N ILE A 191 -6.83 -11.43 -2.55
CA ILE A 191 -5.80 -11.75 -1.57
C ILE A 191 -6.02 -10.96 -0.28
N VAL A 192 -6.16 -9.65 -0.38
CA VAL A 192 -6.35 -8.78 0.79
C VAL A 192 -7.65 -9.12 1.53
N ARG A 193 -8.75 -9.37 0.81
CA ARG A 193 -10.03 -9.78 1.41
C ARG A 193 -9.90 -11.08 2.20
N GLU A 194 -9.12 -12.04 1.70
CA GLU A 194 -8.90 -13.30 2.40
C GLU A 194 -8.14 -13.08 3.71
N VAL A 195 -7.05 -12.33 3.69
CA VAL A 195 -6.29 -11.98 4.88
C VAL A 195 -7.16 -11.26 5.92
N LEU A 196 -8.03 -10.36 5.48
CA LEU A 196 -8.88 -9.58 6.38
C LEU A 196 -9.96 -10.40 7.11
N LYS A 197 -10.25 -11.64 6.71
CA LYS A 197 -11.21 -12.50 7.41
C LYS A 197 -10.85 -12.75 8.89
N SER A 198 -9.56 -12.70 9.22
CA SER A 198 -9.08 -12.85 10.59
C SER A 198 -9.16 -11.57 11.44
N TYR A 199 -9.51 -10.42 10.83
CA TYR A 199 -9.55 -9.13 11.49
C TYR A 199 -10.96 -8.52 11.59
N ILE A 200 -11.94 -9.08 10.82
CA ILE A 200 -13.28 -8.47 10.67
C ILE A 200 -14.39 -9.48 10.92
#